data_cfe3f923775073017cd603e7a26c3db4
#
_entry.id   cfe3f923775073017cd603e7a26c3db4
#
_cell.length_a   1.000
_cell.length_b   1.000
_cell.length_c   1.000
_cell.angle_alpha   90.00
_cell.angle_beta   90.00
_cell.angle_gamma   90.00
#
_symmetry.space_group_name_H-M   'P 1'
#
loop_
_entity.id
_entity.type
_entity.pdbx_description
1 polymer ?
#
loop_
_entity_poly.entity_id
_entity_poly.type
_entity_poly.pdbx_seq_one_letter_code
_entity_poly.pdbx_strand_id
1 'polypeptide(L)'
;DQTGYYGPKRQGRGSCDLFYAKKIGRKWYGPINLPGYVNSSNWESQPSLSADGKTLYFVRGIKGDRSNNSDIYVSELQKDGSWGPAKALPDYINTPNTEESVHIHPDGRTLYFASKGHPGMGGSDLFVTRKDLNGKWSVPENLGYPINTKYDENSLMVSAEGDIAYFASDREGGFGDLDIYSFVL
;
A
#
# COMPACT_ATOMS: atom_id res chain seq x y z
N ASP A 1 -3.09 11.03 11.31
CA ASP A 1 -2.73 11.34 12.69
C ASP A 1 -3.57 12.51 13.20
N GLN A 2 -4.46 12.26 14.16
CA GLN A 2 -5.30 13.30 14.77
C GLN A 2 -4.51 14.23 15.72
N THR A 3 -3.27 13.92 16.02
CA THR A 3 -2.43 14.71 16.94
C THR A 3 -1.76 15.90 16.27
N GLY A 4 -2.00 16.11 14.98
CA GLY A 4 -1.93 17.41 14.34
C GLY A 4 -0.62 18.17 14.42
N TYR A 5 0.47 17.59 14.02
CA TYR A 5 1.60 18.38 13.54
C TYR A 5 1.33 18.94 12.12
N TYR A 6 0.07 19.21 11.86
CA TYR A 6 -0.33 19.93 10.66
C TYR A 6 -0.15 21.42 10.95
N GLY A 7 0.86 22.02 10.37
CA GLY A 7 0.89 23.47 10.35
C GLY A 7 -0.47 24.01 9.84
N PRO A 8 -0.86 25.25 10.17
CA PRO A 8 -2.21 25.79 9.93
C PRO A 8 -2.72 25.76 8.48
N LYS A 9 -1.94 25.21 7.55
CA LYS A 9 -2.27 25.08 6.12
C LYS A 9 -2.51 23.64 5.64
N ARG A 10 -2.42 22.63 6.52
CA ARG A 10 -2.66 21.23 6.15
C ARG A 10 -4.02 20.78 6.66
N GLN A 11 -5.07 21.10 5.93
CA GLN A 11 -6.41 20.60 6.23
C GLN A 11 -6.56 19.20 5.62
N GLY A 12 -6.74 18.20 6.48
CA GLY A 12 -7.13 16.84 6.11
C GLY A 12 -8.63 16.72 5.90
N ARG A 13 -9.06 15.64 5.26
CA ARG A 13 -10.48 15.28 5.06
C ARG A 13 -10.92 14.18 6.02
N GLY A 14 -10.01 13.25 6.31
CA GLY A 14 -10.21 12.11 7.20
C GLY A 14 -9.33 12.16 8.43
N SER A 15 -9.06 11.00 9.01
CA SER A 15 -8.13 10.88 10.16
C SER A 15 -6.67 10.81 9.70
N CYS A 16 -6.42 10.18 8.54
CA CYS A 16 -5.15 10.20 7.82
C CYS A 16 -5.43 10.49 6.36
N ASP A 17 -4.65 11.34 5.72
CA ASP A 17 -4.78 11.70 4.31
C ASP A 17 -3.45 11.52 3.58
N LEU A 18 -3.52 11.21 2.30
CA LEU A 18 -2.38 11.17 1.40
C LEU A 18 -2.04 12.58 0.89
N PHE A 19 -0.77 12.91 0.92
CA PHE A 19 -0.23 14.17 0.40
C PHE A 19 0.87 13.89 -0.61
N TYR A 20 1.06 14.79 -1.55
CA TYR A 20 2.19 14.74 -2.47
C TYR A 20 3.01 16.03 -2.43
N ALA A 21 4.28 15.91 -2.76
CA ALA A 21 5.16 17.03 -3.00
C ALA A 21 5.86 16.88 -4.36
N LYS A 22 6.06 18.00 -5.06
CA LYS A 22 6.77 18.01 -6.34
C LYS A 22 8.17 18.56 -6.17
N LYS A 23 9.17 17.89 -6.76
CA LYS A 23 10.52 18.42 -6.90
C LYS A 23 10.64 19.18 -8.22
N ILE A 24 10.99 20.46 -8.15
CA ILE A 24 11.26 21.31 -9.33
C ILE A 24 12.68 21.86 -9.17
N GLY A 25 13.59 21.40 -10.00
CA GLY A 25 15.02 21.64 -9.83
C GLY A 25 15.51 21.05 -8.50
N ARG A 26 16.06 21.90 -7.62
CA ARG A 26 16.55 21.50 -6.29
C ARG A 26 15.54 21.74 -5.15
N LYS A 27 14.35 22.28 -5.44
CA LYS A 27 13.35 22.65 -4.42
C LYS A 27 12.15 21.72 -4.42
N TRP A 28 11.62 21.44 -3.22
CA TRP A 28 10.36 20.74 -3.03
C TRP A 28 9.21 21.73 -2.85
N TYR A 29 8.08 21.47 -3.51
CA TYR A 29 6.84 22.22 -3.43
C TYR A 29 5.73 21.32 -2.90
N GLY A 30 5.01 21.80 -1.90
CA GLY A 30 4.01 21.03 -1.16
C GLY A 30 4.38 20.93 0.31
N PRO A 31 3.81 20.01 1.07
CA PRO A 31 2.88 18.96 0.62
C PRO A 31 1.50 19.49 0.25
N ILE A 32 0.89 18.88 -0.75
CA ILE A 32 -0.47 19.19 -1.25
C ILE A 32 -1.35 17.97 -0.96
N ASN A 33 -2.51 18.20 -0.32
CA ASN A 33 -3.48 17.15 -0.07
C ASN A 33 -4.03 16.60 -1.39
N LEU A 34 -4.13 15.28 -1.53
CA LEU A 34 -4.78 14.68 -2.69
C LEU A 34 -6.29 14.96 -2.67
N PRO A 35 -6.93 15.08 -3.86
CA PRO A 35 -8.33 15.48 -3.93
C PRO A 35 -9.27 14.44 -3.32
N GLY A 36 -10.53 14.83 -3.06
CA GLY A 36 -11.56 14.01 -2.44
C GLY A 36 -11.99 12.75 -3.19
N TYR A 37 -11.45 12.52 -4.37
CA TYR A 37 -11.58 11.23 -5.07
C TYR A 37 -10.57 10.19 -4.55
N VAL A 38 -9.44 10.64 -3.97
CA VAL A 38 -8.43 9.80 -3.32
C VAL A 38 -8.60 9.84 -1.82
N ASN A 39 -8.50 11.04 -1.20
CA ASN A 39 -8.75 11.19 0.22
C ASN A 39 -10.25 11.31 0.50
N SER A 40 -10.72 10.61 1.53
CA SER A 40 -12.13 10.57 1.94
C SER A 40 -12.32 11.03 3.40
N SER A 41 -13.49 10.80 3.97
CA SER A 41 -13.71 10.98 5.41
C SER A 41 -13.14 9.85 6.27
N ASN A 42 -12.65 8.80 5.66
CA ASN A 42 -12.00 7.65 6.30
C ASN A 42 -10.51 7.95 6.60
N TRP A 43 -9.68 6.92 6.66
CA TRP A 43 -8.23 7.09 6.67
C TRP A 43 -7.62 6.45 5.43
N GLU A 44 -6.68 7.14 4.81
CA GLU A 44 -5.90 6.65 3.69
C GLU A 44 -4.41 6.67 4.05
N SER A 45 -3.71 5.58 3.72
CA SER A 45 -2.29 5.40 4.05
C SER A 45 -1.56 4.50 3.06
N GLN A 46 -0.27 4.29 3.29
CA GLN A 46 0.59 3.33 2.58
C GLN A 46 0.49 3.44 1.05
N PRO A 47 0.73 4.63 0.47
CA PRO A 47 0.62 4.83 -0.97
C PRO A 47 1.77 4.15 -1.71
N SER A 48 1.45 3.56 -2.86
CA SER A 48 2.42 3.05 -3.83
C SER A 48 2.07 3.55 -5.22
N LEU A 49 3.01 4.26 -5.85
CA LEU A 49 2.83 4.89 -7.16
C LEU A 49 3.52 4.04 -8.22
N SER A 50 2.81 3.77 -9.34
CA SER A 50 3.43 3.10 -10.50
C SER A 50 4.63 3.88 -11.03
N ALA A 51 5.58 3.18 -11.66
CA ALA A 51 6.81 3.78 -12.17
C ALA A 51 6.57 4.90 -13.20
N ASP A 52 5.46 4.85 -13.95
CA ASP A 52 5.05 5.89 -14.88
C ASP A 52 4.32 7.07 -14.21
N GLY A 53 4.07 6.99 -12.89
CA GLY A 53 3.40 8.02 -12.11
C GLY A 53 1.91 8.18 -12.38
N LYS A 54 1.25 7.21 -13.05
CA LYS A 54 -0.14 7.35 -13.48
C LYS A 54 -1.15 6.53 -12.70
N THR A 55 -0.70 5.56 -11.92
CA THR A 55 -1.56 4.70 -11.12
C THR A 55 -1.12 4.75 -9.66
N LEU A 56 -2.01 5.14 -8.77
CA LEU A 56 -1.77 5.20 -7.34
C LEU A 56 -2.57 4.09 -6.65
N TYR A 57 -1.88 3.18 -6.00
CA TYR A 57 -2.44 2.21 -5.07
C TYR A 57 -2.28 2.73 -3.64
N PHE A 58 -3.24 2.45 -2.79
CA PHE A 58 -3.18 2.85 -1.39
C PHE A 58 -4.15 2.03 -0.55
N VAL A 59 -3.96 2.07 0.76
CA VAL A 59 -4.82 1.40 1.72
C VAL A 59 -5.84 2.41 2.26
N ARG A 60 -7.11 2.00 2.34
CA ARG A 60 -8.18 2.75 2.98
C ARG A 60 -8.87 1.90 4.04
N GLY A 61 -8.96 2.43 5.26
CA GLY A 61 -9.73 1.84 6.35
C GLY A 61 -10.95 2.68 6.69
N ILE A 62 -11.97 2.08 7.26
CA ILE A 62 -13.23 2.74 7.60
C ILE A 62 -13.07 3.46 8.95
N LYS A 63 -13.34 4.76 8.96
CA LYS A 63 -13.29 5.57 10.19
C LYS A 63 -14.31 5.07 11.20
N GLY A 64 -13.83 4.74 12.40
CA GLY A 64 -14.68 4.26 13.49
C GLY A 64 -14.96 2.76 13.47
N ASP A 65 -14.47 2.04 12.46
CA ASP A 65 -14.46 0.59 12.50
C ASP A 65 -13.45 0.10 13.54
N ARG A 66 -13.94 -0.64 14.53
CA ARG A 66 -13.11 -1.20 15.62
C ARG A 66 -12.38 -2.47 15.19
N SER A 67 -12.76 -3.07 14.06
CA SER A 67 -12.08 -4.25 13.50
C SER A 67 -10.73 -3.89 12.88
N ASN A 68 -10.47 -2.58 12.62
CA ASN A 68 -9.33 -2.07 11.87
C ASN A 68 -9.21 -2.66 10.45
N ASN A 69 -10.33 -3.10 9.87
CA ASN A 69 -10.33 -3.62 8.50
C ASN A 69 -9.95 -2.52 7.52
N SER A 70 -9.18 -2.91 6.54
CA SER A 70 -8.72 -2.03 5.48
C SER A 70 -8.59 -2.77 4.16
N ASP A 71 -8.87 -2.03 3.09
CA ASP A 71 -8.84 -2.52 1.71
C ASP A 71 -7.83 -1.77 0.87
N ILE A 72 -7.33 -2.42 -0.16
CA ILE A 72 -6.50 -1.81 -1.19
C ILE A 72 -7.38 -1.13 -2.22
N TYR A 73 -7.09 0.15 -2.47
CA TYR A 73 -7.74 0.98 -3.49
C TYR A 73 -6.75 1.39 -4.58
N VAL A 74 -7.30 1.71 -5.73
CA VAL A 74 -6.53 2.23 -6.88
C VAL A 74 -7.21 3.49 -7.42
N SER A 75 -6.40 4.48 -7.80
CA SER A 75 -6.83 5.67 -8.54
C SER A 75 -5.90 5.90 -9.72
N GLU A 76 -6.43 6.39 -10.83
CA GLU A 76 -5.70 6.64 -12.07
C GLU A 76 -5.62 8.13 -12.35
N LEU A 77 -4.45 8.58 -12.79
CA LEU A 77 -4.23 9.96 -13.23
C LEU A 77 -4.95 10.18 -14.57
N GLN A 78 -5.83 11.17 -14.60
CA GLN A 78 -6.61 11.52 -15.78
C GLN A 78 -5.80 12.41 -16.75
N LYS A 79 -6.27 12.55 -17.98
CA LYS A 79 -5.62 13.36 -19.02
C LYS A 79 -5.48 14.85 -18.65
N ASP A 80 -6.37 15.35 -17.81
CA ASP A 80 -6.33 16.72 -17.28
C ASP A 80 -5.37 16.91 -16.10
N GLY A 81 -4.68 15.84 -15.67
CA GLY A 81 -3.76 15.86 -14.53
C GLY A 81 -4.44 15.70 -13.17
N SER A 82 -5.74 15.47 -13.12
CA SER A 82 -6.45 15.15 -11.88
C SER A 82 -6.40 13.63 -11.58
N TRP A 83 -6.52 13.26 -10.31
CA TRP A 83 -6.73 11.88 -9.91
C TRP A 83 -8.21 11.52 -10.06
N GLY A 84 -8.50 10.40 -10.69
CA GLY A 84 -9.85 9.87 -10.85
C GLY A 84 -10.41 9.26 -9.55
N PRO A 85 -11.68 8.82 -9.58
CA PRO A 85 -12.31 8.17 -8.44
C PRO A 85 -11.55 6.92 -8.00
N ALA A 86 -11.26 6.80 -6.72
CA ALA A 86 -10.67 5.61 -6.15
C ALA A 86 -11.64 4.43 -6.21
N LYS A 87 -11.14 3.27 -6.63
CA LYS A 87 -11.88 2.00 -6.73
C LYS A 87 -11.21 0.96 -5.85
N ALA A 88 -11.99 0.21 -5.08
CA ALA A 88 -11.47 -0.95 -4.37
C ALA A 88 -10.97 -2.00 -5.37
N LEU A 89 -9.91 -2.73 -5.02
CA LEU A 89 -9.52 -3.92 -5.77
C LEU A 89 -10.60 -5.01 -5.58
N PRO A 90 -10.61 -6.03 -6.47
CA PRO A 90 -11.62 -7.12 -6.38
C PRO A 90 -11.62 -7.85 -5.03
N ASP A 91 -12.78 -8.40 -4.66
CA ASP A 91 -13.04 -9.10 -3.39
C ASP A 91 -12.20 -10.39 -3.21
N TYR A 92 -11.57 -10.90 -4.26
CA TYR A 92 -10.59 -11.98 -4.15
C TYR A 92 -9.17 -11.48 -3.86
N ILE A 93 -8.96 -10.14 -3.78
CA ILE A 93 -7.74 -9.48 -3.29
C ILE A 93 -8.04 -8.86 -1.93
N ASN A 94 -9.09 -8.03 -1.86
CA ASN A 94 -9.58 -7.49 -0.60
C ASN A 94 -10.46 -8.53 0.11
N THR A 95 -10.19 -8.79 1.36
CA THR A 95 -10.94 -9.75 2.18
C THR A 95 -11.81 -9.01 3.20
N PRO A 96 -12.67 -9.70 3.97
CA PRO A 96 -13.35 -9.08 5.11
C PRO A 96 -12.42 -8.67 6.26
N ASN A 97 -11.11 -8.93 6.16
CA ASN A 97 -10.11 -8.57 7.15
C ASN A 97 -9.21 -7.43 6.64
N THR A 98 -7.99 -7.34 7.16
CA THR A 98 -7.05 -6.27 6.86
C THR A 98 -6.16 -6.64 5.69
N GLU A 99 -6.17 -5.81 4.64
CA GLU A 99 -5.13 -5.72 3.63
C GLU A 99 -4.33 -4.43 3.86
N GLU A 100 -3.01 -4.55 3.84
CA GLU A 100 -2.09 -3.43 4.14
C GLU A 100 -0.79 -3.50 3.34
N SER A 101 0.06 -2.47 3.47
CA SER A 101 1.44 -2.49 2.95
C SER A 101 1.53 -2.75 1.45
N VAL A 102 0.64 -2.14 0.67
CA VAL A 102 0.59 -2.34 -0.79
C VAL A 102 1.83 -1.77 -1.49
N HIS A 103 2.42 -2.55 -2.40
CA HIS A 103 3.54 -2.12 -3.25
C HIS A 103 3.35 -2.59 -4.69
N ILE A 104 3.27 -1.62 -5.62
CA ILE A 104 3.29 -1.92 -7.06
C ILE A 104 4.73 -2.02 -7.56
N HIS A 105 5.08 -3.17 -8.13
CA HIS A 105 6.38 -3.39 -8.75
C HIS A 105 6.60 -2.44 -9.94
N PRO A 106 7.83 -2.05 -10.27
CA PRO A 106 8.15 -1.19 -11.43
C PRO A 106 7.61 -1.67 -12.77
N ASP A 107 7.32 -2.97 -12.94
CA ASP A 107 6.68 -3.53 -14.14
C ASP A 107 5.22 -3.05 -14.36
N GLY A 108 4.62 -2.41 -13.34
CA GLY A 108 3.25 -1.91 -13.36
C GLY A 108 2.16 -2.99 -13.37
N ARG A 109 2.53 -4.27 -13.20
CA ARG A 109 1.64 -5.43 -13.33
C ARG A 109 1.67 -6.37 -12.13
N THR A 110 2.75 -6.36 -11.35
CA THR A 110 2.91 -7.18 -10.14
C THR A 110 2.65 -6.33 -8.92
N LEU A 111 1.73 -6.75 -8.05
CA LEU A 111 1.36 -6.07 -6.83
C LEU A 111 1.65 -6.97 -5.64
N TYR A 112 2.40 -6.47 -4.69
CA TYR A 112 2.66 -7.10 -3.39
C TYR A 112 1.84 -6.41 -2.32
N PHE A 113 1.38 -7.16 -1.33
CA PHE A 113 0.66 -6.62 -0.19
C PHE A 113 0.72 -7.59 0.99
N ALA A 114 0.41 -7.10 2.18
CA ALA A 114 0.24 -7.92 3.36
C ALA A 114 -1.26 -8.11 3.64
N SER A 115 -1.65 -9.28 4.14
CA SER A 115 -3.04 -9.60 4.47
C SER A 115 -3.16 -10.48 5.69
N LYS A 116 -4.20 -10.19 6.49
CA LYS A 116 -4.66 -11.04 7.62
C LYS A 116 -5.86 -11.90 7.25
N GLY A 117 -6.39 -11.76 6.04
CA GLY A 117 -7.61 -12.43 5.61
C GLY A 117 -7.41 -13.58 4.64
N HIS A 118 -6.34 -13.58 3.87
CA HIS A 118 -5.99 -14.70 3.01
C HIS A 118 -5.40 -15.87 3.81
N PRO A 119 -5.53 -17.11 3.32
CA PRO A 119 -4.89 -18.27 3.95
C PRO A 119 -3.38 -18.08 4.04
N GLY A 120 -2.87 -18.00 5.26
CA GLY A 120 -1.49 -17.69 5.58
C GLY A 120 -0.86 -18.64 6.58
N MET A 121 0.31 -18.25 7.07
CA MET A 121 1.12 -19.03 8.03
C MET A 121 1.14 -18.37 9.41
N GLY A 122 0.93 -17.05 9.46
CA GLY A 122 1.01 -16.23 10.66
C GLY A 122 -0.16 -15.29 10.86
N GLY A 123 0.10 -14.15 11.45
CA GLY A 123 -0.88 -13.09 11.65
C GLY A 123 -1.10 -12.30 10.36
N SER A 124 -0.09 -11.59 9.89
CA SER A 124 -0.05 -10.90 8.59
C SER A 124 0.98 -11.58 7.69
N ASP A 125 0.57 -12.00 6.53
CA ASP A 125 1.42 -12.67 5.54
C ASP A 125 1.54 -11.83 4.27
N LEU A 126 2.66 -11.98 3.54
CA LEU A 126 2.91 -11.31 2.27
C LEU A 126 2.37 -12.12 1.10
N PHE A 127 1.67 -11.44 0.22
CA PHE A 127 1.05 -11.99 -0.98
C PHE A 127 1.49 -11.24 -2.22
N VAL A 128 1.38 -11.93 -3.37
CA VAL A 128 1.59 -11.34 -4.69
C VAL A 128 0.39 -11.63 -5.58
N THR A 129 -0.02 -10.64 -6.38
CA THR A 129 -0.98 -10.81 -7.47
C THR A 129 -0.46 -10.13 -8.73
N ARG A 130 -0.85 -10.63 -9.91
CA ARG A 130 -0.34 -10.11 -11.19
C ARG A 130 -1.48 -9.83 -12.15
N LYS A 131 -1.38 -8.73 -12.89
CA LYS A 131 -2.28 -8.43 -14.01
C LYS A 131 -1.93 -9.27 -15.23
N ASP A 132 -2.93 -9.89 -15.83
CA ASP A 132 -2.81 -10.49 -17.16
C ASP A 132 -2.74 -9.41 -18.26
N LEU A 133 -2.68 -9.83 -19.52
CA LEU A 133 -2.63 -8.94 -20.69
C LEU A 133 -3.93 -8.12 -20.86
N ASN A 134 -5.04 -8.54 -20.27
CA ASN A 134 -6.32 -7.85 -20.31
C ASN A 134 -6.51 -6.90 -19.11
N GLY A 135 -5.50 -6.81 -18.22
CA GLY A 135 -5.53 -5.98 -17.01
C GLY A 135 -6.29 -6.60 -15.84
N LYS A 136 -6.67 -7.88 -15.91
CA LYS A 136 -7.33 -8.61 -14.82
C LYS A 136 -6.27 -9.14 -13.85
N TRP A 137 -6.49 -8.94 -12.56
CA TRP A 137 -5.64 -9.48 -11.50
C TRP A 137 -5.82 -11.00 -11.35
N SER A 138 -4.75 -11.70 -11.05
CA SER A 138 -4.79 -13.10 -10.62
C SER A 138 -5.34 -13.20 -9.18
N VAL A 139 -5.74 -14.40 -8.77
CA VAL A 139 -5.91 -14.72 -7.36
C VAL A 139 -4.56 -14.53 -6.67
N PRO A 140 -4.52 -13.90 -5.46
CA PRO A 140 -3.28 -13.73 -4.73
C PRO A 140 -2.60 -15.04 -4.37
N GLU A 141 -1.28 -15.06 -4.47
CA GLU A 141 -0.43 -16.18 -4.09
C GLU A 141 0.35 -15.80 -2.83
N ASN A 142 0.33 -16.67 -1.80
CA ASN A 142 1.16 -16.51 -0.61
C ASN A 142 2.64 -16.70 -0.99
N LEU A 143 3.53 -15.82 -0.54
CA LEU A 143 4.97 -15.93 -0.84
C LEU A 143 5.64 -17.13 -0.16
N GLY A 144 4.97 -17.75 0.81
CA GLY A 144 5.41 -18.97 1.45
C GLY A 144 6.66 -18.84 2.32
N TYR A 145 7.02 -19.95 2.97
CA TYR A 145 8.25 -20.03 3.74
C TYR A 145 9.49 -20.03 2.82
N PRO A 146 10.59 -19.35 3.18
CA PRO A 146 10.88 -18.70 4.47
C PRO A 146 10.51 -17.22 4.53
N ILE A 147 9.81 -16.67 3.52
CA ILE A 147 9.41 -15.26 3.50
C ILE A 147 8.31 -15.05 4.54
N ASN A 148 7.21 -15.78 4.42
CA ASN A 148 6.16 -15.83 5.43
C ASN A 148 6.47 -16.87 6.50
N THR A 149 6.09 -16.56 7.73
CA THR A 149 6.33 -17.41 8.92
C THR A 149 5.08 -17.43 9.80
N LYS A 150 5.18 -17.97 11.02
CA LYS A 150 4.11 -17.89 12.04
C LYS A 150 3.94 -16.48 12.64
N TYR A 151 4.78 -15.54 12.28
CA TYR A 151 4.82 -14.17 12.77
C TYR A 151 4.12 -13.21 11.81
N ASP A 152 4.22 -11.90 12.05
CA ASP A 152 3.70 -10.87 11.16
C ASP A 152 4.77 -10.45 10.14
N GLU A 153 4.44 -10.54 8.86
CA GLU A 153 5.25 -10.03 7.77
C GLU A 153 4.49 -8.92 7.03
N ASN A 154 5.16 -7.77 6.82
CA ASN A 154 4.56 -6.63 6.13
C ASN A 154 5.57 -5.72 5.41
N SER A 155 5.10 -4.60 4.86
CA SER A 155 5.92 -3.51 4.30
C SER A 155 6.90 -3.95 3.21
N LEU A 156 6.52 -4.94 2.39
CA LEU A 156 7.37 -5.38 1.29
C LEU A 156 7.54 -4.26 0.25
N MET A 157 8.77 -4.03 -0.15
CA MET A 157 9.15 -3.18 -1.27
C MET A 157 10.22 -3.87 -2.12
N VAL A 158 10.23 -3.58 -3.42
CA VAL A 158 11.17 -4.15 -4.38
C VAL A 158 12.15 -3.06 -4.81
N SER A 159 13.43 -3.45 -5.02
CA SER A 159 14.46 -2.60 -5.60
C SER A 159 14.04 -2.04 -6.97
N ALA A 160 14.66 -0.94 -7.40
CA ALA A 160 14.36 -0.34 -8.70
C ALA A 160 14.68 -1.27 -9.87
N GLU A 161 15.66 -2.14 -9.69
CA GLU A 161 16.09 -3.17 -10.66
C GLU A 161 15.12 -4.36 -10.68
N GLY A 162 14.29 -4.52 -9.63
CA GLY A 162 13.30 -5.58 -9.54
C GLY A 162 13.86 -6.95 -9.13
N ASP A 163 15.05 -6.99 -8.55
CA ASP A 163 15.79 -8.22 -8.25
C ASP A 163 15.87 -8.54 -6.76
N ILE A 164 15.69 -7.55 -5.88
CA ILE A 164 15.76 -7.71 -4.43
C ILE A 164 14.48 -7.13 -3.81
N ALA A 165 13.86 -7.90 -2.92
CA ALA A 165 12.78 -7.44 -2.07
C ALA A 165 13.25 -7.25 -0.63
N TYR A 166 12.70 -6.23 0.04
CA TYR A 166 12.86 -5.94 1.45
C TYR A 166 11.50 -5.99 2.12
N PHE A 167 11.42 -6.52 3.32
CA PHE A 167 10.18 -6.59 4.09
C PHE A 167 10.45 -6.52 5.58
N ALA A 168 9.43 -6.21 6.36
CA ALA A 168 9.52 -6.20 7.82
C ALA A 168 8.90 -7.48 8.40
N SER A 169 9.50 -8.01 9.48
CA SER A 169 8.97 -9.15 10.22
C SER A 169 9.39 -9.08 11.70
N ASP A 170 8.50 -9.50 12.59
CA ASP A 170 8.74 -9.65 14.02
C ASP A 170 9.17 -11.08 14.41
N ARG A 171 9.71 -11.85 13.44
CA ARG A 171 10.20 -13.22 13.67
C ARG A 171 11.34 -13.28 14.70
N GLU A 172 11.44 -14.43 15.37
CA GLU A 172 12.50 -14.69 16.34
C GLU A 172 13.91 -14.54 15.73
N GLY A 173 14.83 -14.02 16.55
CA GLY A 173 16.23 -13.84 16.16
C GLY A 173 16.55 -12.44 15.64
N GLY A 174 15.56 -11.53 15.61
CA GLY A 174 15.74 -10.11 15.33
C GLY A 174 16.25 -9.31 16.53
N PHE A 175 16.36 -7.99 16.36
CA PHE A 175 16.86 -7.05 17.38
C PHE A 175 15.72 -6.26 18.05
N GLY A 176 14.54 -6.18 17.43
CA GLY A 176 13.41 -5.41 17.92
C GLY A 176 12.08 -6.13 17.72
N ASP A 177 10.99 -5.35 17.66
CA ASP A 177 9.67 -5.89 17.33
C ASP A 177 9.60 -6.24 15.84
N LEU A 178 9.90 -5.27 14.95
CA LEU A 178 9.96 -5.46 13.51
C LEU A 178 11.38 -5.17 13.01
N ASP A 179 11.98 -6.14 12.38
CA ASP A 179 13.29 -6.02 11.71
C ASP A 179 13.14 -6.10 10.18
N ILE A 180 14.12 -5.56 9.46
CA ILE A 180 14.13 -5.58 8.00
C ILE A 180 14.89 -6.79 7.50
N TYR A 181 14.24 -7.56 6.65
CA TYR A 181 14.79 -8.72 5.94
C TYR A 181 14.80 -8.49 4.44
N SER A 182 15.59 -9.28 3.72
CA SER A 182 15.63 -9.22 2.25
C SER A 182 15.72 -10.60 1.62
N PHE A 183 15.24 -10.71 0.39
CA PHE A 183 15.42 -11.90 -0.45
C PHE A 183 15.58 -11.49 -1.91
N VAL A 184 16.14 -12.39 -2.72
CA VAL A 184 16.28 -12.23 -4.16
C VAL A 184 15.00 -12.75 -4.83
N LEU A 185 14.43 -11.98 -5.77
CA LEU A 185 13.24 -12.30 -6.55
C LEU A 185 13.55 -13.25 -7.71
#